data_6572e2838f02369938b6736e210d8dac
#
_entry.id   6572e2838f02369938b6736e210d8dac
#
_cell.length_a   1.000
_cell.length_b   1.000
_cell.length_c   1.000
_cell.angle_alpha   90.00
_cell.angle_beta   90.00
_cell.angle_gamma   90.00
#
_symmetry.space_group_name_H-M   'P 1'
#
loop_
_entity.id
_entity.type
_entity.pdbx_description
1 polymer ?
#
loop_
_entity_poly.entity_id
_entity_poly.type
_entity_poly.pdbx_seq_one_letter_code
_entity_poly.pdbx_strand_id
1 'polypeptide(L)'
;MKKLIAFLLPFVVCAPAMAQLKTPKPPEKRYYMETSINVVKYSEPGLTIGPTALRVTLGKKTSETFGYEGMLGFSVRNAETAYISTAGTTTSVAGEVNNLYGLYIKARKNLGADLEIFGKLGMASGERTLSTYPTGLSAADNKFISFSYGLGAKAVVEKDMSVVFDYMSYYNKGLTSVDAFSLGLSLDF
;
A
#
# COMPACT_ATOMS: atom_id res chain seq x y z
N MET A 1 -20.66 -18.41 8.71
CA MET A 1 -19.46 -19.07 9.26
C MET A 1 -18.84 -20.15 8.35
N LYS A 2 -19.54 -20.80 7.42
CA LYS A 2 -18.97 -21.83 6.52
C LYS A 2 -18.06 -21.31 5.39
N LYS A 3 -18.12 -20.01 5.04
CA LYS A 3 -17.33 -19.42 3.94
C LYS A 3 -15.93 -18.95 4.35
N LEU A 4 -15.65 -18.83 5.65
CA LEU A 4 -14.34 -18.39 6.16
C LEU A 4 -13.28 -19.52 6.15
N ILE A 5 -13.73 -20.76 6.25
CA ILE A 5 -12.85 -21.94 6.32
C ILE A 5 -12.22 -22.27 4.96
N ALA A 6 -12.93 -21.99 3.87
CA ALA A 6 -12.44 -22.27 2.51
C ALA A 6 -11.28 -21.37 2.06
N PHE A 7 -11.10 -20.19 2.68
CA PHE A 7 -10.04 -19.24 2.32
C PHE A 7 -8.71 -19.51 3.06
N LEU A 8 -8.76 -20.22 4.18
CA LEU A 8 -7.58 -20.60 4.98
C LEU A 8 -6.90 -21.89 4.50
N LEU A 9 -7.62 -22.74 3.77
CA LEU A 9 -7.08 -24.04 3.32
C LEU A 9 -5.87 -23.94 2.37
N PRO A 10 -5.81 -23.00 1.38
CA PRO A 10 -4.64 -22.91 0.51
C PRO A 10 -3.38 -22.41 1.22
N PHE A 11 -3.51 -21.69 2.35
CA PHE A 11 -2.36 -21.22 3.13
C PHE A 11 -1.68 -22.33 3.94
N VAL A 12 -2.46 -23.30 4.41
CA VAL A 12 -1.96 -24.43 5.22
C VAL A 12 -1.24 -25.46 4.36
N VAL A 13 -1.66 -25.64 3.09
CA VAL A 13 -1.03 -26.62 2.18
C VAL A 13 0.30 -26.14 1.64
N CYS A 14 0.54 -24.82 1.57
CA CYS A 14 1.84 -24.26 1.13
C CYS A 14 2.91 -24.22 2.23
N ALA A 15 2.54 -24.36 3.50
CA ALA A 15 3.50 -24.32 4.63
C ALA A 15 4.56 -25.45 4.61
N PRO A 16 4.24 -26.72 4.30
CA PRO A 16 5.27 -27.77 4.25
C PRO A 16 6.21 -27.69 3.04
N ALA A 17 5.78 -27.07 1.93
CA ALA A 17 6.65 -26.86 0.76
C ALA A 17 7.77 -25.83 1.00
N MET A 18 7.58 -24.95 1.99
CA MET A 18 8.59 -23.95 2.36
C MET A 18 9.69 -24.52 3.27
N ALA A 19 9.45 -25.64 3.93
CA ALA A 19 10.39 -26.26 4.86
C ALA A 19 11.59 -26.99 4.20
N GLN A 20 11.55 -27.20 2.88
CA GLN A 20 12.64 -27.84 2.12
C GLN A 20 13.54 -26.87 1.35
N LEU A 21 13.32 -25.57 1.48
CA LEU A 21 14.18 -24.57 0.85
C LEU A 21 15.54 -24.57 1.58
N LYS A 22 16.62 -24.94 0.86
CA LYS A 22 18.00 -24.66 1.25
C LYS A 22 18.06 -23.22 1.75
N THR A 23 18.72 -23.00 2.89
CA THR A 23 18.95 -21.64 3.41
C THR A 23 19.43 -20.74 2.27
N PRO A 24 18.64 -19.78 1.81
CA PRO A 24 19.01 -18.97 0.65
C PRO A 24 20.26 -18.16 1.02
N LYS A 25 21.23 -18.10 0.08
CA LYS A 25 22.39 -17.23 0.25
C LYS A 25 21.91 -15.78 0.46
N PRO A 26 22.41 -15.05 1.46
CA PRO A 26 22.00 -13.67 1.66
C PRO A 26 22.26 -12.86 0.39
N PRO A 27 21.34 -12.01 -0.04
CA PRO A 27 21.51 -11.18 -1.23
C PRO A 27 22.75 -10.27 -1.05
N GLU A 28 23.48 -10.07 -2.12
CA GLU A 28 24.71 -9.27 -2.13
C GLU A 28 24.44 -7.81 -1.73
N LYS A 29 23.34 -7.23 -2.26
CA LYS A 29 22.82 -5.92 -1.85
C LYS A 29 21.64 -6.11 -0.93
N ARG A 30 21.76 -5.63 0.30
CA ARG A 30 20.78 -5.89 1.35
C ARG A 30 19.76 -4.78 1.54
N TYR A 31 20.08 -3.57 1.11
CA TYR A 31 19.22 -2.40 1.30
C TYR A 31 18.71 -1.89 -0.04
N TYR A 32 17.57 -1.26 -0.01
CA TYR A 32 17.03 -0.55 -1.15
C TYR A 32 16.16 0.61 -0.69
N MET A 33 16.04 1.61 -1.57
CA MET A 33 15.14 2.73 -1.43
C MET A 33 14.21 2.77 -2.63
N GLU A 34 12.91 2.90 -2.36
CA GLU A 34 11.90 3.09 -3.39
C GLU A 34 11.27 4.47 -3.24
N THR A 35 11.15 5.22 -4.33
CA THR A 35 10.41 6.47 -4.40
C THR A 35 9.31 6.32 -5.44
N SER A 36 8.07 6.58 -5.06
CA SER A 36 6.90 6.38 -5.94
C SER A 36 5.87 7.49 -5.82
N ILE A 37 5.20 7.72 -6.94
CA ILE A 37 3.98 8.52 -6.98
C ILE A 37 2.81 7.57 -6.78
N ASN A 38 1.92 7.92 -5.85
CA ASN A 38 0.75 7.14 -5.51
C ASN A 38 -0.51 7.90 -5.88
N VAL A 39 -1.39 7.25 -6.64
CA VAL A 39 -2.77 7.69 -6.79
C VAL A 39 -3.56 7.01 -5.68
N VAL A 40 -3.86 7.76 -4.63
CA VAL A 40 -4.61 7.27 -3.48
C VAL A 40 -6.09 7.36 -3.79
N LYS A 41 -6.83 6.32 -3.47
CA LYS A 41 -8.29 6.30 -3.50
C LYS A 41 -8.80 6.21 -2.08
N TYR A 42 -9.36 7.28 -1.58
CA TYR A 42 -10.12 7.30 -0.35
C TYR A 42 -11.60 7.16 -0.68
N SER A 43 -12.29 6.22 -0.08
CA SER A 43 -13.70 5.96 -0.30
C SER A 43 -14.44 5.81 1.02
N GLU A 44 -15.60 6.47 1.12
CA GLU A 44 -16.61 6.29 2.16
C GLU A 44 -18.01 6.47 1.56
N PRO A 45 -19.11 6.16 2.26
CA PRO A 45 -20.45 6.28 1.73
C PRO A 45 -20.73 7.67 1.16
N GLY A 46 -21.03 7.73 -0.15
CA GLY A 46 -21.32 8.97 -0.86
C GLY A 46 -20.12 9.83 -1.24
N LEU A 47 -18.89 9.47 -0.85
CA LEU A 47 -17.70 10.26 -1.14
C LEU A 47 -16.54 9.37 -1.62
N THR A 48 -15.95 9.72 -2.75
CA THR A 48 -14.69 9.14 -3.22
C THR A 48 -13.75 10.26 -3.65
N ILE A 49 -12.53 10.27 -3.10
CA ILE A 49 -11.51 11.28 -3.38
C ILE A 49 -10.22 10.57 -3.79
N GLY A 50 -9.52 11.15 -4.79
CA GLY A 50 -8.30 10.58 -5.35
C GLY A 50 -7.08 11.50 -5.24
N PRO A 51 -6.57 11.81 -4.03
CA PRO A 51 -5.36 12.62 -3.90
C PRO A 51 -4.12 11.89 -4.45
N THR A 52 -3.13 12.69 -4.86
CA THR A 52 -1.82 12.17 -5.26
C THR A 52 -0.84 12.36 -4.12
N ALA A 53 -0.09 11.31 -3.79
CA ALA A 53 0.91 11.32 -2.74
C ALA A 53 2.27 10.89 -3.27
N LEU A 54 3.33 11.39 -2.67
CA LEU A 54 4.68 10.87 -2.80
C LEU A 54 4.93 9.86 -1.67
N ARG A 55 5.54 8.72 -2.01
CA ARG A 55 5.93 7.70 -1.04
C ARG A 55 7.42 7.39 -1.16
N VAL A 56 8.08 7.33 -0.01
CA VAL A 56 9.45 6.84 0.12
C VAL A 56 9.41 5.58 0.97
N THR A 57 10.04 4.52 0.50
CA THR A 57 10.16 3.25 1.20
C THR A 57 11.63 2.89 1.34
N LEU A 58 12.04 2.54 2.55
CA LEU A 58 13.35 1.97 2.83
C LEU A 58 13.17 0.50 3.18
N GLY A 59 13.88 -0.38 2.50
CA GLY A 59 13.77 -1.80 2.68
C GLY A 59 15.10 -2.48 2.96
N LYS A 60 15.03 -3.59 3.70
CA LYS A 60 16.14 -4.50 3.96
C LYS A 60 15.78 -5.90 3.51
N LYS A 61 16.57 -6.46 2.59
CA LYS A 61 16.47 -7.84 2.15
C LYS A 61 17.12 -8.75 3.22
N THR A 62 16.35 -9.63 3.80
CA THR A 62 16.86 -10.62 4.81
C THR A 62 17.22 -11.93 4.14
N SER A 63 16.52 -12.30 3.10
CA SER A 63 16.80 -13.47 2.26
C SER A 63 16.43 -13.19 0.81
N GLU A 64 16.57 -14.14 -0.08
CA GLU A 64 16.10 -14.02 -1.46
C GLU A 64 14.58 -13.83 -1.56
N THR A 65 13.83 -14.37 -0.59
CA THR A 65 12.36 -14.37 -0.59
C THR A 65 11.77 -13.32 0.31
N PHE A 66 12.42 -12.93 1.41
CA PHE A 66 11.83 -12.05 2.43
C PHE A 66 12.66 -10.80 2.69
N GLY A 67 11.97 -9.75 3.12
CA GLY A 67 12.56 -8.50 3.57
C GLY A 67 11.59 -7.73 4.46
N TYR A 68 12.08 -6.63 5.02
CA TYR A 68 11.31 -5.67 5.82
C TYR A 68 11.35 -4.32 5.14
N GLU A 69 10.25 -3.58 5.23
CA GLU A 69 10.12 -2.24 4.69
C GLU A 69 9.56 -1.27 5.72
N GLY A 70 10.13 -0.06 5.77
CA GLY A 70 9.52 1.10 6.39
C GLY A 70 9.13 2.11 5.31
N MET A 71 7.95 2.69 5.45
CA MET A 71 7.36 3.56 4.44
C MET A 71 6.91 4.87 5.06
N LEU A 72 7.12 5.96 4.32
CA LEU A 72 6.62 7.30 4.59
C LEU A 72 5.91 7.83 3.35
N GLY A 73 4.75 8.46 3.52
CA GLY A 73 3.99 9.06 2.44
C GLY A 73 3.36 10.38 2.85
N PHE A 74 3.25 11.30 1.91
CA PHE A 74 2.59 12.59 2.09
C PHE A 74 1.93 13.06 0.79
N SER A 75 0.79 13.72 0.90
CA SER A 75 0.09 14.27 -0.25
C SER A 75 0.91 15.39 -0.90
N VAL A 76 1.00 15.34 -2.23
CA VAL A 76 1.60 16.40 -3.06
C VAL A 76 0.54 17.13 -3.86
N ARG A 77 -0.65 16.54 -4.00
CA ARG A 77 -1.79 17.15 -4.67
C ARG A 77 -3.08 16.68 -4.02
N ASN A 78 -3.88 17.66 -3.59
CA ASN A 78 -5.24 17.41 -3.13
C ASN A 78 -6.13 17.05 -4.30
N ALA A 79 -7.16 16.25 -4.05
CA ALA A 79 -8.22 16.00 -5.00
C ALA A 79 -9.51 16.66 -4.53
N GLU A 80 -10.25 17.22 -5.48
CA GLU A 80 -11.57 17.79 -5.24
C GLU A 80 -12.63 16.89 -5.86
N THR A 81 -13.75 16.74 -5.18
CA THR A 81 -14.92 16.04 -5.67
C THR A 81 -16.18 16.76 -5.26
N ALA A 82 -17.22 16.62 -6.06
CA ALA A 82 -18.55 17.11 -5.72
C ALA A 82 -19.25 16.08 -4.82
N TYR A 83 -19.69 16.49 -3.66
CA TYR A 83 -20.56 15.74 -2.79
C TYR A 83 -21.99 16.25 -2.91
N ILE A 84 -22.92 15.35 -3.14
CA ILE A 84 -24.34 15.66 -3.18
C ILE A 84 -24.97 15.19 -1.88
N SER A 85 -25.43 16.12 -1.06
CA SER A 85 -26.10 15.81 0.20
C SER A 85 -27.47 15.17 -0.04
N THR A 86 -28.01 14.50 0.97
CA THR A 86 -29.39 13.94 0.93
C THR A 86 -30.45 15.03 0.72
N ALA A 87 -30.15 16.30 0.99
CA ALA A 87 -31.00 17.45 0.70
C ALA A 87 -30.84 18.00 -0.74
N GLY A 88 -30.03 17.34 -1.59
CA GLY A 88 -29.79 17.77 -2.96
C GLY A 88 -28.80 18.94 -3.13
N THR A 89 -28.14 19.37 -2.05
CA THR A 89 -27.14 20.44 -2.13
C THR A 89 -25.80 19.86 -2.55
N THR A 90 -25.21 20.44 -3.61
CA THR A 90 -23.87 20.07 -4.09
C THR A 90 -22.83 20.93 -3.35
N THR A 91 -21.85 20.27 -2.73
CA THR A 91 -20.70 20.90 -2.04
C THR A 91 -19.40 20.35 -2.60
N SER A 92 -18.45 21.22 -2.92
CA SER A 92 -17.08 20.78 -3.29
C SER A 92 -16.32 20.38 -2.01
N VAL A 93 -15.74 19.19 -2.03
CA VAL A 93 -14.93 18.64 -0.95
C VAL A 93 -13.55 18.37 -1.50
N ALA A 94 -12.54 19.03 -0.94
CA ALA A 94 -11.14 18.71 -1.21
C ALA A 94 -10.59 17.84 -0.09
N GLY A 95 -9.82 16.82 -0.46
CA GLY A 95 -9.24 15.90 0.50
C GLY A 95 -7.80 15.53 0.19
N GLU A 96 -7.08 15.23 1.25
CA GLU A 96 -5.69 14.78 1.23
C GLU A 96 -5.49 13.63 2.23
N VAL A 97 -4.47 12.82 1.98
CA VAL A 97 -4.02 11.79 2.93
C VAL A 97 -2.59 12.13 3.33
N ASN A 98 -2.44 12.58 4.56
CA ASN A 98 -1.15 13.03 5.10
C ASN A 98 -0.60 12.04 6.11
N ASN A 99 0.70 12.22 6.44
CA ASN A 99 1.35 11.46 7.50
C ASN A 99 1.14 9.95 7.37
N LEU A 100 1.26 9.42 6.14
CA LEU A 100 1.12 8.00 5.89
C LEU A 100 2.42 7.29 6.27
N TYR A 101 2.35 6.40 7.25
CA TYR A 101 3.47 5.57 7.73
C TYR A 101 3.12 4.11 7.58
N GLY A 102 4.12 3.27 7.33
CA GLY A 102 3.90 1.84 7.28
C GLY A 102 5.13 1.02 7.61
N LEU A 103 4.90 -0.15 8.21
CA LEU A 103 5.92 -1.17 8.44
C LEU A 103 5.40 -2.49 7.86
N TYR A 104 6.23 -3.12 7.02
CA TYR A 104 5.83 -4.29 6.24
C TYR A 104 6.87 -5.39 6.26
N ILE A 105 6.39 -6.61 6.16
CA ILE A 105 7.14 -7.76 5.69
C ILE A 105 6.83 -7.88 4.19
N LYS A 106 7.87 -7.94 3.36
CA LYS A 106 7.77 -8.15 1.92
C LYS A 106 8.22 -9.56 1.58
N ALA A 107 7.32 -10.33 0.96
CA ALA A 107 7.66 -11.59 0.32
C ALA A 107 7.78 -11.35 -1.18
N ARG A 108 8.85 -11.88 -1.81
CA ARG A 108 9.15 -11.67 -3.23
C ARG A 108 9.55 -12.96 -3.91
N LYS A 109 9.35 -12.99 -5.23
CA LYS A 109 9.76 -14.09 -6.11
C LYS A 109 10.23 -13.54 -7.44
N ASN A 110 11.44 -13.91 -7.84
CA ASN A 110 11.95 -13.59 -9.17
C ASN A 110 11.31 -14.51 -10.22
N LEU A 111 10.84 -13.91 -11.31
CA LEU A 111 10.26 -14.56 -12.47
C LEU A 111 11.22 -14.45 -13.67
N GLY A 112 12.51 -14.77 -13.46
CA GLY A 112 13.58 -14.58 -14.42
C GLY A 112 14.65 -13.62 -13.91
N ALA A 113 15.44 -13.06 -14.83
CA ALA A 113 16.54 -12.16 -14.49
C ALA A 113 16.06 -10.74 -14.10
N ASP A 114 15.00 -10.28 -14.78
CA ASP A 114 14.66 -8.85 -14.79
C ASP A 114 13.30 -8.56 -14.16
N LEU A 115 12.53 -9.57 -13.74
CA LEU A 115 11.19 -9.39 -13.18
C LEU A 115 11.06 -10.04 -11.80
N GLU A 116 10.65 -9.27 -10.82
CA GLU A 116 10.27 -9.70 -9.48
C GLU A 116 8.78 -9.41 -9.26
N ILE A 117 8.04 -10.35 -8.70
CA ILE A 117 6.73 -10.11 -8.12
C ILE A 117 6.84 -10.14 -6.60
N PHE A 118 5.99 -9.38 -5.93
CA PHE A 118 6.03 -9.32 -4.48
C PHE A 118 4.65 -9.10 -3.85
N GLY A 119 4.54 -9.52 -2.59
CA GLY A 119 3.44 -9.19 -1.70
C GLY A 119 3.97 -8.53 -0.43
N LYS A 120 3.19 -7.62 0.14
CA LYS A 120 3.50 -6.89 1.37
C LYS A 120 2.39 -7.11 2.38
N LEU A 121 2.75 -7.37 3.63
CA LEU A 121 1.83 -7.46 4.76
C LEU A 121 2.39 -6.66 5.93
N GLY A 122 1.55 -5.87 6.61
CA GLY A 122 2.03 -5.06 7.72
C GLY A 122 0.95 -4.19 8.35
N MET A 123 1.39 -3.09 8.90
CA MET A 123 0.54 -2.09 9.53
C MET A 123 0.79 -0.74 8.88
N ALA A 124 -0.28 0.00 8.65
CA ALA A 124 -0.23 1.38 8.20
C ALA A 124 -0.95 2.30 9.18
N SER A 125 -0.44 3.52 9.28
CA SER A 125 -1.07 4.64 9.97
C SER A 125 -1.07 5.83 9.04
N GLY A 126 -2.14 6.61 9.07
CA GLY A 126 -2.26 7.81 8.27
C GLY A 126 -3.27 8.77 8.83
N GLU A 127 -3.28 9.96 8.27
CA GLU A 127 -4.21 11.02 8.61
C GLU A 127 -4.87 11.53 7.32
N ARG A 128 -6.18 11.64 7.35
CA ARG A 128 -6.95 12.28 6.29
C ARG A 128 -7.40 13.66 6.70
N THR A 129 -7.37 14.60 5.80
CA THR A 129 -7.91 15.93 6.01
C THR A 129 -8.90 16.25 4.89
N LEU A 130 -10.10 16.67 5.26
CA LEU A 130 -11.12 17.18 4.34
C LEU A 130 -11.26 18.69 4.57
N SER A 131 -11.21 19.48 3.50
CA SER A 131 -11.31 20.95 3.60
C SER A 131 -12.71 21.44 3.96
N THR A 132 -13.71 20.65 3.63
CA THR A 132 -15.12 20.94 3.95
C THR A 132 -15.80 19.64 4.33
N TYR A 133 -16.46 19.63 5.48
CA TYR A 133 -17.29 18.49 5.89
C TYR A 133 -18.72 18.73 5.47
N PRO A 134 -19.25 17.93 4.51
CA PRO A 134 -20.67 17.97 4.21
C PRO A 134 -21.50 17.62 5.44
N THR A 135 -22.69 18.21 5.55
CA THR A 135 -23.64 17.90 6.62
C THR A 135 -23.93 16.39 6.64
N GLY A 136 -23.66 15.74 7.75
CA GLY A 136 -23.83 14.28 7.93
C GLY A 136 -22.55 13.44 7.82
N LEU A 137 -21.41 14.02 7.42
CA LEU A 137 -20.12 13.37 7.57
C LEU A 137 -19.49 13.76 8.91
N SER A 138 -19.01 12.77 9.66
CA SER A 138 -18.33 13.02 10.93
C SER A 138 -16.89 13.49 10.68
N ALA A 139 -16.52 14.61 11.30
CA ALA A 139 -15.13 15.05 11.39
C ALA A 139 -14.30 14.19 12.38
N ALA A 140 -14.94 13.25 13.07
CA ALA A 140 -14.29 12.38 14.04
C ALA A 140 -13.38 11.36 13.33
N ASP A 141 -12.21 11.16 13.88
CA ASP A 141 -11.19 10.19 13.45
C ASP A 141 -10.57 10.44 12.05
N ASN A 142 -9.86 11.54 11.94
CA ASN A 142 -8.99 11.80 10.81
C ASN A 142 -7.75 10.87 10.77
N LYS A 143 -7.46 10.18 11.88
CA LYS A 143 -6.33 9.27 12.01
C LYS A 143 -6.78 7.83 11.96
N PHE A 144 -5.99 6.99 11.29
CA PHE A 144 -6.22 5.55 11.28
C PHE A 144 -4.93 4.78 11.55
N ILE A 145 -5.08 3.62 12.16
CA ILE A 145 -4.08 2.57 12.24
C ILE A 145 -4.77 1.28 11.82
N SER A 146 -4.21 0.59 10.84
CA SER A 146 -4.86 -0.60 10.27
C SER A 146 -3.85 -1.64 9.82
N PHE A 147 -4.28 -2.88 9.79
CA PHE A 147 -3.63 -3.91 9.00
C PHE A 147 -3.67 -3.49 7.53
N SER A 148 -2.52 -3.62 6.88
CA SER A 148 -2.31 -3.19 5.50
C SER A 148 -1.62 -4.28 4.70
N TYR A 149 -2.01 -4.39 3.44
CA TYR A 149 -1.45 -5.38 2.52
C TYR A 149 -1.33 -4.80 1.12
N GLY A 150 -0.47 -5.41 0.33
CA GLY A 150 -0.31 -5.02 -1.07
C GLY A 150 0.38 -6.07 -1.89
N LEU A 151 0.36 -5.86 -3.18
CA LEU A 151 1.04 -6.69 -4.16
C LEU A 151 1.57 -5.83 -5.30
N GLY A 152 2.64 -6.29 -5.93
CA GLY A 152 3.25 -5.52 -6.98
C GLY A 152 4.28 -6.31 -7.78
N ALA A 153 4.88 -5.60 -8.72
CA ALA A 153 5.96 -6.08 -9.56
C ALA A 153 7.10 -5.05 -9.63
N LYS A 154 8.31 -5.54 -9.80
CA LYS A 154 9.52 -4.76 -9.95
C LYS A 154 10.24 -5.26 -11.20
N ALA A 155 10.52 -4.37 -12.14
CA ALA A 155 11.27 -4.68 -13.36
C ALA A 155 12.63 -3.99 -13.33
N VAL A 156 13.72 -4.75 -13.52
CA VAL A 156 15.08 -4.22 -13.58
C VAL A 156 15.26 -3.44 -14.88
N VAL A 157 15.72 -2.21 -14.77
CA VAL A 157 16.02 -1.34 -15.92
C VAL A 157 17.52 -1.18 -16.09
N GLU A 158 18.24 -1.13 -14.98
CA GLU A 158 19.69 -1.02 -14.94
C GLU A 158 20.21 -1.82 -13.72
N LYS A 159 21.51 -2.09 -13.66
CA LYS A 159 22.15 -2.96 -12.66
C LYS A 159 21.60 -2.82 -11.23
N ASP A 160 21.34 -1.59 -10.79
CA ASP A 160 20.91 -1.29 -9.42
C ASP A 160 19.59 -0.52 -9.37
N MET A 161 18.99 -0.27 -10.55
CA MET A 161 17.77 0.52 -10.69
C MET A 161 16.65 -0.31 -11.31
N SER A 162 15.47 -0.18 -10.72
CA SER A 162 14.26 -0.88 -11.18
C SER A 162 13.06 0.03 -11.16
N VAL A 163 12.11 -0.23 -12.05
CA VAL A 163 10.76 0.36 -11.99
C VAL A 163 9.89 -0.54 -11.12
N VAL A 164 9.12 0.07 -10.25
CA VAL A 164 8.21 -0.62 -9.33
C VAL A 164 6.79 -0.16 -9.58
N PHE A 165 5.88 -1.11 -9.70
CA PHE A 165 4.44 -0.88 -9.71
C PHE A 165 3.81 -1.70 -8.60
N ASP A 166 2.97 -1.07 -7.76
CA ASP A 166 2.25 -1.79 -6.72
C ASP A 166 0.84 -1.23 -6.47
N TYR A 167 0.02 -2.08 -5.89
CA TYR A 167 -1.25 -1.76 -5.26
C TYR A 167 -1.13 -2.00 -3.76
N MET A 168 -1.58 -1.04 -2.96
CA MET A 168 -1.62 -1.11 -1.50
C MET A 168 -3.01 -0.81 -0.99
N SER A 169 -3.50 -1.61 -0.03
CA SER A 169 -4.66 -1.31 0.79
C SER A 169 -4.16 -0.93 2.19
N TYR A 170 -4.23 0.37 2.49
CA TYR A 170 -3.73 0.93 3.75
C TYR A 170 -4.76 0.85 4.87
N TYR A 171 -6.04 0.96 4.52
CA TYR A 171 -7.13 0.93 5.47
C TYR A 171 -8.38 0.33 4.82
N ASN A 172 -9.04 -0.58 5.52
CA ASN A 172 -10.31 -1.15 5.08
C ASN A 172 -11.11 -1.55 6.31
N LYS A 173 -12.07 -0.72 6.70
CA LYS A 173 -12.94 -0.98 7.85
C LYS A 173 -14.35 -0.46 7.57
N GLY A 174 -15.32 -1.37 7.64
CA GLY A 174 -16.71 -1.06 7.35
C GLY A 174 -16.92 -0.63 5.90
N LEU A 175 -17.36 0.59 5.69
CA LEU A 175 -17.61 1.18 4.37
C LEU A 175 -16.53 2.19 3.95
N THR A 176 -15.44 2.30 4.74
CA THR A 176 -14.35 3.24 4.48
C THR A 176 -13.11 2.46 4.04
N SER A 177 -12.47 2.89 2.95
CA SER A 177 -11.21 2.34 2.50
C SER A 177 -10.21 3.42 2.08
N VAL A 178 -8.92 3.10 2.20
CA VAL A 178 -7.80 3.88 1.67
C VAL A 178 -6.90 2.92 0.90
N ASP A 179 -6.95 3.00 -0.40
CA ASP A 179 -6.19 2.17 -1.33
C ASP A 179 -5.29 3.05 -2.19
N ALA A 180 -4.22 2.52 -2.75
CA ALA A 180 -3.39 3.25 -3.69
C ALA A 180 -2.79 2.36 -4.77
N PHE A 181 -2.69 2.92 -5.97
CA PHE A 181 -1.80 2.43 -7.03
C PHE A 181 -0.57 3.31 -7.08
N SER A 182 0.58 2.70 -7.24
CA SER A 182 1.86 3.40 -7.26
C SER A 182 2.72 3.00 -8.45
N LEU A 183 3.44 3.99 -8.93
CA LEU A 183 4.53 3.80 -9.89
C LEU A 183 5.76 4.54 -9.37
N GLY A 184 6.91 3.88 -9.39
CA GLY A 184 8.13 4.43 -8.83
C GLY A 184 9.41 3.78 -9.31
N LEU A 185 10.50 4.25 -8.72
CA LEU A 185 11.84 3.75 -8.93
C LEU A 185 12.39 3.15 -7.64
N SER A 186 13.14 2.07 -7.77
CA SER A 186 13.86 1.41 -6.68
C SER A 186 15.35 1.41 -6.99
N LEU A 187 16.16 1.76 -6.00
CA LEU A 187 17.62 1.71 -6.02
C LEU A 187 18.09 0.71 -4.99
N ASP A 188 18.86 -0.29 -5.40
CA ASP A 188 19.46 -1.32 -4.55
C ASP A 188 20.90 -0.93 -4.17
N PHE A 189 21.30 -1.03 -2.88
CA PHE A 189 22.64 -0.68 -2.38
C PHE A 189 23.10 -1.56 -1.20
#